data_04e3448444c177b8594c48da95fcd801
#
_entry.id   04e3448444c177b8594c48da95fcd801
#
_cell.length_a   1.000
_cell.length_b   1.000
_cell.length_c   1.000
_cell.angle_alpha   90.00
_cell.angle_beta   90.00
_cell.angle_gamma   90.00
#
_symmetry.space_group_name_H-M   'P 1'
#
loop_
_entity.id
_entity.type
_entity.pdbx_description
1 polymer ?
#
loop_
_entity_poly.entity_id
_entity_poly.type
_entity_poly.pdbx_seq_one_letter_code
_entity_poly.pdbx_strand_id
1 'polypeptide(L)'
;AFETYLGHGIDRFPEDIFTYDANGARVAGPYYKQWWEFRSGVIRDFIAEVRTLIERTQPGVKLEYWAASWLHAIYTQGQNWASPRSRFHEAYLDDWATPTYNRTGFADLLDVFITGTYLEKVWGMDDPESIEYGLARSLKDVDGDCAVYGSLYAQNHVDQFEDAVYLCLSRTDGVMVFDIIQVIENDLWDDIKRGIDRAEKEQKTQK
;
A
#
# COMPACT_ATOMS: atom_id res chain seq x y z
N ALA A 1 -9.73 -21.52 -12.01
CA ALA A 1 -8.48 -21.00 -11.37
C ALA A 1 -8.51 -21.22 -9.86
N PHE A 2 -9.53 -20.73 -9.11
CA PHE A 2 -9.54 -20.89 -7.65
C PHE A 2 -9.69 -22.37 -7.21
N GLU A 3 -10.54 -23.17 -7.87
CA GLU A 3 -10.64 -24.60 -7.62
C GLU A 3 -9.32 -25.34 -7.91
N THR A 4 -8.58 -24.90 -8.91
CA THR A 4 -7.23 -25.43 -9.19
C THR A 4 -6.27 -25.09 -8.04
N TYR A 5 -6.36 -23.89 -7.48
CA TYR A 5 -5.59 -23.50 -6.30
C TYR A 5 -5.95 -24.33 -5.06
N LEU A 6 -7.24 -24.61 -4.83
CA LEU A 6 -7.72 -25.45 -3.74
C LEU A 6 -7.36 -26.95 -3.91
N GLY A 7 -7.20 -27.41 -5.15
CA GLY A 7 -7.04 -28.82 -5.49
C GLY A 7 -8.35 -29.64 -5.51
N HIS A 8 -9.50 -28.99 -5.40
CA HIS A 8 -10.83 -29.59 -5.46
C HIS A 8 -11.89 -28.57 -5.90
N GLY A 9 -13.08 -29.03 -6.27
CA GLY A 9 -14.23 -28.19 -6.65
C GLY A 9 -14.89 -27.48 -5.46
N ILE A 10 -15.68 -26.46 -5.78
CA ILE A 10 -16.53 -25.71 -4.84
C ILE A 10 -17.98 -25.99 -5.20
N ASP A 11 -18.80 -26.35 -4.23
CA ASP A 11 -20.21 -26.72 -4.49
C ASP A 11 -21.10 -25.48 -4.71
N ARG A 12 -20.87 -24.40 -3.96
CA ARG A 12 -21.70 -23.20 -4.00
C ARG A 12 -20.82 -21.94 -4.10
N PHE A 13 -20.69 -21.43 -5.29
CA PHE A 13 -20.02 -20.14 -5.52
C PHE A 13 -21.11 -19.05 -5.73
N PRO A 14 -21.03 -17.89 -5.03
CA PRO A 14 -19.95 -17.42 -4.15
C PRO A 14 -20.10 -17.78 -2.65
N GLU A 15 -21.17 -18.51 -2.24
CA GLU A 15 -21.55 -18.69 -0.84
C GLU A 15 -20.50 -19.41 -0.01
N ASP A 16 -19.75 -20.33 -0.61
CA ASP A 16 -18.65 -21.05 0.06
C ASP A 16 -17.41 -20.14 0.25
N ILE A 17 -17.38 -18.95 -0.40
CA ILE A 17 -16.40 -17.91 -0.15
C ILE A 17 -16.91 -16.94 0.90
N PHE A 18 -18.03 -16.25 0.61
CA PHE A 18 -18.72 -15.38 1.56
C PHE A 18 -20.14 -15.06 1.07
N THR A 19 -20.97 -14.64 2.02
CA THR A 19 -22.32 -14.07 1.79
C THR A 19 -22.41 -12.70 2.46
N TYR A 20 -23.58 -12.11 2.40
CA TYR A 20 -23.92 -10.90 3.16
C TYR A 20 -25.12 -11.17 4.06
N ASP A 21 -25.09 -10.67 5.28
CA ASP A 21 -26.22 -10.72 6.19
C ASP A 21 -27.30 -9.66 5.81
N ALA A 22 -28.37 -9.61 6.60
CA ALA A 22 -29.48 -8.67 6.39
C ALA A 22 -29.07 -7.19 6.54
N ASN A 23 -27.94 -6.90 7.20
CA ASN A 23 -27.40 -5.56 7.41
C ASN A 23 -26.34 -5.20 6.36
N GLY A 24 -26.04 -6.11 5.42
CA GLY A 24 -25.00 -5.94 4.41
C GLY A 24 -23.57 -6.24 4.93
N ALA A 25 -23.44 -6.79 6.12
CA ALA A 25 -22.14 -7.22 6.62
C ALA A 25 -21.72 -8.55 5.97
N ARG A 26 -20.42 -8.66 5.66
CA ARG A 26 -19.86 -9.87 5.03
C ARG A 26 -19.78 -11.02 6.03
N VAL A 27 -20.29 -12.18 5.63
CA VAL A 27 -20.26 -13.43 6.40
C VAL A 27 -19.33 -14.41 5.70
N ALA A 28 -18.25 -14.80 6.38
CA ALA A 28 -17.24 -15.68 5.82
C ALA A 28 -17.78 -17.10 5.55
N GLY A 29 -17.49 -17.65 4.37
CA GLY A 29 -17.67 -19.03 4.02
C GLY A 29 -16.44 -19.88 4.37
N PRO A 30 -16.50 -21.22 4.14
CA PRO A 30 -15.42 -22.14 4.50
C PRO A 30 -14.10 -21.85 3.77
N TYR A 31 -14.12 -21.21 2.60
CA TYR A 31 -12.92 -20.88 1.81
C TYR A 31 -12.57 -19.39 1.82
N TYR A 32 -13.10 -18.62 2.76
CA TYR A 32 -12.93 -17.17 2.83
C TYR A 32 -11.45 -16.74 2.85
N LYS A 33 -10.65 -17.34 3.71
CA LYS A 33 -9.23 -17.02 3.87
C LYS A 33 -8.40 -17.43 2.66
N GLN A 34 -8.66 -18.61 2.11
CA GLN A 34 -8.00 -19.10 0.91
C GLN A 34 -8.32 -18.25 -0.31
N TRP A 35 -9.51 -17.68 -0.37
CA TRP A 35 -9.90 -16.76 -1.45
C TRP A 35 -9.04 -15.50 -1.46
N TRP A 36 -8.81 -14.91 -0.31
CA TRP A 36 -7.97 -13.71 -0.22
C TRP A 36 -6.50 -14.01 -0.53
N GLU A 37 -5.98 -15.11 -0.03
CA GLU A 37 -4.62 -15.53 -0.38
C GLU A 37 -4.49 -15.81 -1.88
N PHE A 38 -5.43 -16.54 -2.47
CA PHE A 38 -5.46 -16.79 -3.91
C PHE A 38 -5.46 -15.50 -4.73
N ARG A 39 -6.33 -14.55 -4.41
CA ARG A 39 -6.41 -13.27 -5.13
C ARG A 39 -5.11 -12.47 -5.03
N SER A 40 -4.54 -12.40 -3.85
CA SER A 40 -3.26 -11.71 -3.64
C SER A 40 -2.12 -12.43 -4.37
N GLY A 41 -2.14 -13.76 -4.42
CA GLY A 41 -1.20 -14.57 -5.19
C GLY A 41 -1.25 -14.27 -6.69
N VAL A 42 -2.46 -14.15 -7.26
CA VAL A 42 -2.64 -13.78 -8.69
C VAL A 42 -2.01 -12.42 -9.01
N ILE A 43 -2.14 -11.44 -8.10
CA ILE A 43 -1.52 -10.12 -8.30
C ILE A 43 0.00 -10.22 -8.18
N ARG A 44 0.54 -10.94 -7.18
CA ARG A 44 1.98 -11.17 -7.09
C ARG A 44 2.55 -11.83 -8.35
N ASP A 45 1.90 -12.87 -8.85
CA ASP A 45 2.35 -13.57 -10.06
C ASP A 45 2.37 -12.64 -11.27
N PHE A 46 1.34 -11.80 -11.43
CA PHE A 46 1.31 -10.77 -12.46
C PHE A 46 2.47 -9.76 -12.33
N ILE A 47 2.72 -9.26 -11.11
CA ILE A 47 3.84 -8.33 -10.85
C ILE A 47 5.20 -9.01 -11.16
N ALA A 48 5.37 -10.29 -10.82
CA ALA A 48 6.58 -11.07 -11.13
C ALA A 48 6.78 -11.23 -12.64
N GLU A 49 5.72 -11.47 -13.41
CA GLU A 49 5.78 -11.50 -14.89
C GLU A 49 6.19 -10.14 -15.46
N VAL A 50 5.60 -9.04 -14.95
CA VAL A 50 5.96 -7.68 -15.36
C VAL A 50 7.43 -7.38 -15.04
N ARG A 51 7.92 -7.70 -13.84
CA ARG A 51 9.34 -7.57 -13.45
C ARG A 51 10.24 -8.32 -14.43
N THR A 52 9.95 -9.59 -14.70
CA THR A 52 10.71 -10.42 -15.63
C THR A 52 10.73 -9.83 -17.04
N LEU A 53 9.60 -9.28 -17.49
CA LEU A 53 9.51 -8.63 -18.81
C LEU A 53 10.37 -7.38 -18.87
N ILE A 54 10.33 -6.51 -17.85
CA ILE A 54 11.14 -5.29 -17.76
C ILE A 54 12.64 -5.65 -17.79
N GLU A 55 13.08 -6.59 -16.96
CA GLU A 55 14.48 -7.01 -16.89
C GLU A 55 15.01 -7.53 -18.21
N ARG A 56 14.17 -8.23 -18.98
CA ARG A 56 14.53 -8.77 -20.29
C ARG A 56 14.55 -7.73 -21.41
N THR A 57 13.61 -6.75 -21.37
CA THR A 57 13.37 -5.85 -22.51
C THR A 57 13.91 -4.44 -22.28
N GLN A 58 13.88 -3.95 -21.05
CA GLN A 58 14.23 -2.58 -20.67
C GLN A 58 14.84 -2.54 -19.25
N PRO A 59 16.01 -3.14 -19.01
CA PRO A 59 16.57 -3.36 -17.66
C PRO A 59 16.87 -2.07 -16.87
N GLY A 60 16.80 -0.90 -17.51
CA GLY A 60 16.96 0.40 -16.83
C GLY A 60 15.64 1.04 -16.35
N VAL A 61 14.49 0.44 -16.69
CA VAL A 61 13.18 0.96 -16.27
C VAL A 61 12.85 0.43 -14.87
N LYS A 62 12.42 1.35 -13.99
CA LYS A 62 11.96 1.00 -12.64
C LYS A 62 10.51 0.57 -12.65
N LEU A 63 10.20 -0.40 -11.80
CA LEU A 63 8.82 -0.82 -11.53
C LEU A 63 8.35 -0.16 -10.25
N GLU A 64 7.41 0.75 -10.39
CA GLU A 64 6.78 1.45 -9.28
C GLU A 64 5.32 0.99 -9.14
N TYR A 65 4.84 0.88 -7.90
CA TYR A 65 3.48 0.47 -7.62
C TYR A 65 2.84 1.40 -6.60
N TRP A 66 1.72 2.02 -6.97
CA TRP A 66 0.90 2.80 -6.06
C TRP A 66 -0.26 1.96 -5.52
N ALA A 67 -0.46 1.98 -4.22
CA ALA A 67 -1.64 1.41 -3.58
C ALA A 67 -2.01 2.21 -2.31
N ALA A 68 -3.30 2.16 -1.95
CA ALA A 68 -3.76 2.71 -0.69
C ALA A 68 -3.10 1.98 0.50
N SER A 69 -2.72 2.74 1.54
CA SER A 69 -2.07 2.21 2.74
C SER A 69 -3.05 1.57 3.75
N TRP A 70 -4.35 1.51 3.43
CA TRP A 70 -5.37 0.91 4.31
C TRP A 70 -5.28 -0.62 4.34
N LEU A 71 -5.48 -1.20 5.52
CA LEU A 71 -5.41 -2.66 5.70
C LEU A 71 -6.37 -3.42 4.78
N HIS A 72 -7.62 -2.98 4.67
CA HIS A 72 -8.61 -3.65 3.84
C HIS A 72 -8.28 -3.60 2.33
N ALA A 73 -7.52 -2.61 1.87
CA ALA A 73 -7.04 -2.56 0.49
C ALA A 73 -6.03 -3.66 0.18
N ILE A 74 -5.25 -4.12 1.17
CA ILE A 74 -4.31 -5.24 1.00
C ILE A 74 -5.08 -6.52 0.67
N TYR A 75 -5.99 -6.97 1.55
CA TYR A 75 -6.62 -8.29 1.37
C TYR A 75 -7.87 -8.25 0.50
N THR A 76 -8.77 -7.29 0.65
CA THR A 76 -10.03 -7.25 -0.12
C THR A 76 -9.84 -6.89 -1.59
N GLN A 77 -8.78 -6.16 -1.91
CA GLN A 77 -8.42 -5.82 -3.29
C GLN A 77 -7.38 -6.79 -3.90
N GLY A 78 -6.81 -7.69 -3.10
CA GLY A 78 -5.74 -8.59 -3.54
C GLY A 78 -4.40 -7.88 -3.74
N GLN A 79 -4.20 -6.70 -3.13
CA GLN A 79 -3.01 -5.88 -3.29
C GLN A 79 -2.07 -6.03 -2.09
N ASN A 80 -1.51 -7.20 -1.86
CA ASN A 80 -0.53 -7.39 -0.78
C ASN A 80 0.83 -6.78 -1.15
N TRP A 81 0.91 -5.46 -1.04
CA TRP A 81 2.11 -4.68 -1.31
C TRP A 81 3.21 -4.81 -0.25
N ALA A 82 2.96 -5.56 0.83
CA ALA A 82 3.95 -5.81 1.88
C ALA A 82 5.10 -6.71 1.40
N SER A 83 6.18 -6.73 2.15
CA SER A 83 7.25 -7.74 2.01
C SER A 83 6.71 -9.15 2.25
N PRO A 84 7.15 -10.17 1.49
CA PRO A 84 6.88 -11.57 1.84
C PRO A 84 7.44 -11.98 3.22
N ARG A 85 8.36 -11.18 3.80
CA ARG A 85 8.87 -11.38 5.18
C ARG A 85 7.97 -10.76 6.24
N SER A 86 7.13 -9.76 5.88
CA SER A 86 6.24 -9.11 6.83
C SER A 86 5.18 -10.08 7.35
N ARG A 87 5.08 -10.17 8.68
CA ARG A 87 4.15 -11.06 9.37
C ARG A 87 2.91 -10.33 9.90
N PHE A 88 2.58 -9.16 9.33
CA PHE A 88 1.44 -8.36 9.78
C PHE A 88 0.11 -9.14 9.81
N HIS A 89 -0.05 -10.12 8.91
CA HIS A 89 -1.23 -10.96 8.80
C HIS A 89 -1.47 -11.86 10.02
N GLU A 90 -0.45 -12.13 10.85
CA GLU A 90 -0.58 -13.00 12.04
C GLU A 90 -1.61 -12.47 13.03
N ALA A 91 -1.83 -11.15 13.11
CA ALA A 91 -2.87 -10.55 13.92
C ALA A 91 -4.31 -10.84 13.41
N TYR A 92 -4.45 -11.45 12.23
CA TYR A 92 -5.74 -11.65 11.53
C TYR A 92 -5.98 -13.11 11.14
N LEU A 93 -5.22 -14.07 11.71
CA LEU A 93 -5.34 -15.50 11.36
C LEU A 93 -6.74 -16.05 11.63
N ASP A 94 -7.40 -15.57 12.67
CA ASP A 94 -8.76 -16.01 13.01
C ASP A 94 -9.86 -15.27 12.23
N ASP A 95 -9.50 -14.16 11.58
CA ASP A 95 -10.43 -13.29 10.88
C ASP A 95 -10.40 -13.53 9.36
N TRP A 96 -9.34 -13.10 8.65
CA TRP A 96 -9.30 -13.20 7.19
C TRP A 96 -8.01 -13.81 6.60
N ALA A 97 -6.94 -13.94 7.36
CA ALA A 97 -5.66 -14.41 6.85
C ALA A 97 -5.45 -15.90 7.03
N THR A 98 -4.74 -16.51 6.07
CA THR A 98 -4.13 -17.83 6.24
C THR A 98 -2.74 -17.70 6.88
N PRO A 99 -2.17 -18.77 7.47
CA PRO A 99 -0.79 -18.72 8.00
C PRO A 99 0.29 -18.41 6.96
N THR A 100 -0.03 -18.58 5.67
CA THR A 100 0.89 -18.40 4.53
C THR A 100 0.62 -17.14 3.72
N TYR A 101 -0.33 -16.31 4.14
CA TYR A 101 -0.75 -15.11 3.40
C TYR A 101 0.42 -14.15 3.06
N ASN A 102 1.43 -14.04 3.93
CA ASN A 102 2.61 -13.23 3.67
C ASN A 102 3.34 -13.58 2.38
N ARG A 103 3.28 -14.83 1.91
CA ARG A 103 3.93 -15.28 0.67
C ARG A 103 3.39 -14.59 -0.58
N THR A 104 2.23 -13.97 -0.48
CA THR A 104 1.61 -13.20 -1.57
C THR A 104 2.07 -11.74 -1.61
N GLY A 105 2.90 -11.33 -0.66
CA GLY A 105 3.51 -10.00 -0.64
C GLY A 105 4.45 -9.79 -1.82
N PHE A 106 4.49 -8.58 -2.41
CA PHE A 106 5.26 -8.31 -3.61
C PHE A 106 6.19 -7.09 -3.54
N ALA A 107 6.47 -6.54 -2.35
CA ALA A 107 7.44 -5.44 -2.21
C ALA A 107 8.82 -5.80 -2.77
N ASP A 108 9.25 -7.06 -2.61
CA ASP A 108 10.52 -7.61 -3.11
C ASP A 108 10.66 -7.62 -4.65
N LEU A 109 9.57 -7.37 -5.37
CA LEU A 109 9.53 -7.30 -6.82
C LEU A 109 9.53 -5.85 -7.36
N LEU A 110 9.44 -4.87 -6.47
CA LEU A 110 9.34 -3.45 -6.83
C LEU A 110 10.69 -2.74 -6.69
N ASP A 111 10.86 -1.63 -7.41
CA ASP A 111 11.88 -0.64 -7.13
C ASP A 111 11.37 0.43 -6.16
N VAL A 112 10.08 0.80 -6.27
CA VAL A 112 9.43 1.80 -5.42
C VAL A 112 8.00 1.37 -5.12
N PHE A 113 7.64 1.41 -3.85
CA PHE A 113 6.25 1.38 -3.40
C PHE A 113 5.80 2.81 -3.07
N ILE A 114 4.77 3.29 -3.74
CA ILE A 114 4.17 4.60 -3.46
C ILE A 114 2.93 4.37 -2.59
N THR A 115 3.01 4.70 -1.31
CA THR A 115 1.91 4.51 -0.39
C THR A 115 0.86 5.61 -0.52
N GLY A 116 -0.39 5.22 -0.80
CA GLY A 116 -1.53 6.14 -0.96
C GLY A 116 -1.99 6.71 0.37
N THR A 117 -1.30 7.71 0.88
CA THR A 117 -1.62 8.40 2.13
C THR A 117 -2.55 9.60 1.89
N TYR A 118 -3.66 9.40 1.16
CA TYR A 118 -4.71 10.40 0.95
C TYR A 118 -5.64 10.51 2.18
N LEU A 119 -5.02 10.71 3.34
CA LEU A 119 -5.66 10.72 4.65
C LEU A 119 -5.94 12.16 5.10
N GLU A 120 -6.86 12.35 6.04
CA GLU A 120 -7.33 13.69 6.39
C GLU A 120 -6.36 14.51 7.25
N LYS A 121 -5.52 13.82 8.05
CA LYS A 121 -4.59 14.45 8.99
C LYS A 121 -3.15 14.28 8.55
N VAL A 122 -2.32 15.27 8.78
CA VAL A 122 -0.87 15.15 8.54
C VAL A 122 -0.22 14.34 9.66
N TRP A 123 -0.40 14.77 10.90
CA TRP A 123 0.25 14.21 12.08
C TRP A 123 -0.67 13.29 12.89
N GLY A 124 -0.09 12.25 13.50
CA GLY A 124 -0.80 11.32 14.37
C GLY A 124 -0.28 9.90 14.27
N MET A 125 0.83 9.57 14.93
CA MET A 125 1.47 8.25 14.88
C MET A 125 0.52 7.09 15.25
N ASP A 126 -0.46 7.34 16.12
CA ASP A 126 -1.44 6.36 16.58
C ASP A 126 -2.83 6.53 15.92
N ASP A 127 -2.96 7.44 14.95
CA ASP A 127 -4.22 7.73 14.26
C ASP A 127 -4.21 7.16 12.84
N PRO A 128 -5.02 6.12 12.55
CA PRO A 128 -5.10 5.51 11.23
C PRO A 128 -5.51 6.47 10.09
N GLU A 129 -6.11 7.60 10.42
CA GLU A 129 -6.50 8.64 9.46
C GLU A 129 -5.41 9.70 9.23
N SER A 130 -4.18 9.45 9.73
CA SER A 130 -3.05 10.36 9.53
C SER A 130 -2.04 9.84 8.51
N ILE A 131 -1.41 10.77 7.79
CA ILE A 131 -0.29 10.48 6.89
C ILE A 131 0.86 9.83 7.67
N GLU A 132 1.19 10.37 8.86
CA GLU A 132 2.28 9.86 9.69
C GLU A 132 2.12 8.38 10.03
N TYR A 133 0.93 7.95 10.45
CA TYR A 133 0.62 6.54 10.68
C TYR A 133 0.73 5.70 9.39
N GLY A 134 0.17 6.19 8.28
CA GLY A 134 0.20 5.48 7.00
C GLY A 134 1.62 5.25 6.49
N LEU A 135 2.50 6.26 6.60
CA LEU A 135 3.91 6.14 6.24
C LEU A 135 4.65 5.14 7.15
N ALA A 136 4.49 5.27 8.47
CA ALA A 136 5.15 4.38 9.43
C ALA A 136 4.75 2.92 9.23
N ARG A 137 3.47 2.67 8.98
CA ARG A 137 2.97 1.34 8.67
C ARG A 137 3.54 0.81 7.36
N SER A 138 3.54 1.61 6.30
CA SER A 138 4.05 1.18 4.99
C SER A 138 5.53 0.83 5.06
N LEU A 139 6.34 1.65 5.71
CA LEU A 139 7.76 1.37 5.94
C LEU A 139 7.98 0.04 6.68
N LYS A 140 7.19 -0.19 7.74
CA LYS A 140 7.25 -1.44 8.51
C LYS A 140 6.87 -2.66 7.66
N ASP A 141 5.80 -2.56 6.88
CA ASP A 141 5.28 -3.71 6.14
C ASP A 141 6.06 -3.98 4.85
N VAL A 142 6.67 -2.97 4.22
CA VAL A 142 7.62 -3.12 3.11
C VAL A 142 8.94 -3.73 3.57
N ASP A 143 9.35 -3.52 4.81
CA ASP A 143 10.51 -4.15 5.48
C ASP A 143 11.82 -4.01 4.68
N GLY A 144 12.03 -2.85 4.04
CA GLY A 144 13.23 -2.52 3.30
C GLY A 144 13.41 -3.25 1.96
N ASP A 145 12.40 -3.92 1.42
CA ASP A 145 12.48 -4.61 0.13
C ASP A 145 12.59 -3.67 -1.06
N CYS A 146 11.97 -2.49 -0.97
CA CYS A 146 12.05 -1.43 -1.98
C CYS A 146 12.03 -0.05 -1.33
N ALA A 147 12.30 0.99 -2.12
CA ALA A 147 12.09 2.37 -1.67
C ALA A 147 10.59 2.62 -1.41
N VAL A 148 10.29 3.48 -0.43
CA VAL A 148 8.92 3.89 -0.11
C VAL A 148 8.77 5.37 -0.37
N TYR A 149 7.75 5.76 -1.15
CA TYR A 149 7.38 7.15 -1.36
C TYR A 149 6.01 7.41 -0.71
N GLY A 150 5.89 8.52 0.04
CA GLY A 150 4.59 9.01 0.45
C GLY A 150 3.82 9.57 -0.76
N SER A 151 2.49 9.52 -0.75
CA SER A 151 1.71 10.24 -1.74
C SER A 151 0.63 11.11 -1.09
N LEU A 152 0.49 12.32 -1.61
CA LEU A 152 -0.38 13.36 -1.08
C LEU A 152 -1.47 13.67 -2.09
N TYR A 153 -2.72 13.75 -1.62
CA TYR A 153 -3.78 14.41 -2.37
C TYR A 153 -3.82 15.88 -1.95
N ALA A 154 -3.34 16.76 -2.82
CA ALA A 154 -3.08 18.16 -2.49
C ALA A 154 -4.31 18.89 -1.91
N GLN A 155 -5.52 18.56 -2.38
CA GLN A 155 -6.76 19.14 -1.91
C GLN A 155 -7.05 18.90 -0.41
N ASN A 156 -6.55 17.79 0.16
CA ASN A 156 -6.84 17.43 1.56
C ASN A 156 -6.06 18.28 2.57
N HIS A 157 -4.96 18.91 2.14
CA HIS A 157 -4.00 19.53 3.06
C HIS A 157 -3.60 20.95 2.68
N VAL A 158 -4.46 21.71 1.99
CA VAL A 158 -4.14 23.06 1.53
C VAL A 158 -3.54 23.92 2.63
N ASP A 159 -4.09 23.90 3.85
CA ASP A 159 -3.62 24.72 4.98
C ASP A 159 -2.37 24.13 5.70
N GLN A 160 -1.95 22.91 5.37
CA GLN A 160 -0.84 22.20 6.02
C GLN A 160 0.08 21.52 5.00
N PHE A 161 0.11 22.02 3.76
CA PHE A 161 0.77 21.30 2.66
C PHE A 161 2.28 21.26 2.82
N GLU A 162 2.90 22.32 3.35
CA GLU A 162 4.32 22.31 3.75
C GLU A 162 4.64 21.15 4.71
N ASP A 163 3.84 20.99 5.76
CA ASP A 163 4.02 19.92 6.75
C ASP A 163 3.84 18.54 6.13
N ALA A 164 2.85 18.35 5.25
CA ALA A 164 2.61 17.09 4.57
C ALA A 164 3.79 16.69 3.66
N VAL A 165 4.31 17.63 2.87
CA VAL A 165 5.49 17.41 2.01
C VAL A 165 6.74 17.12 2.86
N TYR A 166 6.99 17.94 3.90
CA TYR A 166 8.09 17.73 4.82
C TYR A 166 8.03 16.34 5.48
N LEU A 167 6.87 15.94 5.99
CA LEU A 167 6.68 14.66 6.65
C LEU A 167 7.01 13.49 5.72
N CYS A 168 6.48 13.49 4.49
CA CYS A 168 6.81 12.46 3.51
C CYS A 168 8.33 12.39 3.27
N LEU A 169 8.98 13.51 2.96
CA LEU A 169 10.40 13.54 2.63
C LEU A 169 11.34 13.28 3.83
N SER A 170 10.89 13.55 5.06
CA SER A 170 11.68 13.25 6.27
C SER A 170 11.57 11.80 6.73
N ARG A 171 10.52 11.07 6.31
CA ARG A 171 10.25 9.71 6.76
C ARG A 171 10.47 8.65 5.68
N THR A 172 10.39 9.03 4.40
CA THR A 172 10.48 8.09 3.26
C THR A 172 11.49 8.56 2.23
N ASP A 173 11.69 7.78 1.17
CA ASP A 173 12.66 8.05 0.10
C ASP A 173 12.19 9.11 -0.90
N GLY A 174 10.92 9.53 -0.83
CA GLY A 174 10.36 10.51 -1.76
C GLY A 174 8.90 10.82 -1.52
N VAL A 175 8.36 11.70 -2.37
CA VAL A 175 6.95 12.10 -2.33
C VAL A 175 6.37 12.20 -3.73
N MET A 176 5.14 11.72 -3.89
CA MET A 176 4.30 11.98 -5.05
C MET A 176 3.17 12.92 -4.66
N VAL A 177 2.97 13.98 -5.41
CA VAL A 177 1.84 14.91 -5.21
C VAL A 177 0.79 14.68 -6.29
N PHE A 178 -0.40 14.33 -5.90
CA PHE A 178 -1.59 14.20 -6.74
C PHE A 178 -2.57 15.32 -6.39
N ASP A 179 -2.94 16.25 -7.32
CA ASP A 179 -2.31 16.35 -8.62
C ASP A 179 -1.94 17.83 -8.92
N ILE A 180 -1.34 18.05 -10.07
CA ILE A 180 -0.87 19.38 -10.50
C ILE A 180 -1.99 20.43 -10.58
N ILE A 181 -3.23 20.00 -10.85
CA ILE A 181 -4.37 20.93 -10.94
C ILE A 181 -4.63 21.58 -9.59
N GLN A 182 -4.71 20.78 -8.50
CA GLN A 182 -4.92 21.29 -7.16
C GLN A 182 -3.73 22.13 -6.66
N VAL A 183 -2.51 21.78 -7.07
CA VAL A 183 -1.31 22.58 -6.74
C VAL A 183 -1.42 23.98 -7.38
N ILE A 184 -1.86 24.08 -8.63
CA ILE A 184 -2.04 25.36 -9.34
C ILE A 184 -3.23 26.14 -8.76
N GLU A 185 -4.38 25.50 -8.57
CA GLU A 185 -5.61 26.14 -8.10
C GLU A 185 -5.49 26.71 -6.67
N ASN A 186 -4.69 26.06 -5.83
CA ASN A 186 -4.48 26.48 -4.44
C ASN A 186 -3.14 27.17 -4.20
N ASP A 187 -2.36 27.47 -5.26
CA ASP A 187 -1.05 28.16 -5.19
C ASP A 187 -0.04 27.52 -4.21
N LEU A 188 0.08 26.19 -4.23
CA LEU A 188 0.87 25.41 -3.26
C LEU A 188 2.36 25.30 -3.58
N TRP A 189 2.87 25.98 -4.59
CA TRP A 189 4.28 25.87 -5.01
C TRP A 189 5.27 26.26 -3.93
N ASP A 190 4.97 27.35 -3.21
CA ASP A 190 5.83 27.80 -2.11
C ASP A 190 5.77 26.87 -0.91
N ASP A 191 4.62 26.24 -0.62
CA ASP A 191 4.49 25.22 0.41
C ASP A 191 5.31 23.97 0.09
N ILE A 192 5.24 23.49 -1.15
CA ILE A 192 6.09 22.38 -1.63
C ILE A 192 7.55 22.71 -1.42
N LYS A 193 7.98 23.90 -1.88
CA LYS A 193 9.37 24.34 -1.76
C LYS A 193 9.83 24.40 -0.30
N ARG A 194 9.03 24.99 0.59
CA ARG A 194 9.35 25.07 2.02
C ARG A 194 9.46 23.69 2.67
N GLY A 195 8.53 22.78 2.33
CA GLY A 195 8.57 21.40 2.80
C GLY A 195 9.85 20.66 2.39
N ILE A 196 10.27 20.82 1.13
CA ILE A 196 11.53 20.29 0.61
C ILE A 196 12.73 20.88 1.35
N ASP A 197 12.82 22.21 1.41
CA ASP A 197 13.93 22.94 2.04
C ASP A 197 14.11 22.52 3.53
N ARG A 198 12.99 22.30 4.23
CA ARG A 198 12.97 21.85 5.63
C ARG A 198 13.49 20.41 5.78
N ALA A 199 13.04 19.48 4.92
CA ALA A 199 13.50 18.10 4.94
C ALA A 199 15.00 17.99 4.62
N GLU A 200 15.50 18.72 3.62
CA GLU A 200 16.91 18.74 3.26
C GLU A 200 17.79 19.31 4.40
N LYS A 201 17.31 20.33 5.10
CA LYS A 201 18.04 20.92 6.22
C LYS A 201 18.21 19.93 7.37
N GLU A 202 17.17 19.19 7.68
CA GLU A 202 17.20 18.15 8.71
C GLU A 202 18.19 17.03 8.36
N GLN A 203 18.13 16.52 7.13
CA GLN A 203 19.05 15.48 6.65
C GLN A 203 20.52 15.90 6.68
N LYS A 204 20.82 17.18 6.43
CA LYS A 204 22.19 17.72 6.53
C LYS A 204 22.69 17.83 7.98
N THR A 205 21.78 17.93 8.95
CA THR A 205 22.13 18.06 10.38
C THR A 205 22.37 16.70 11.04
N GLN A 206 21.86 15.62 10.44
CA GLN A 206 21.99 14.25 10.95
C GLN A 206 23.23 13.50 10.41
N LYS A 207 23.95 14.10 9.44
CA LYS A 207 25.22 13.61 8.88
C LYS A 207 26.41 14.28 9.56
#